data_33e15c082d5400d821ea81b30bf58467
#
_entry.id   33e15c082d5400d821ea81b30bf58467
#
_cell.length_a   1.000
_cell.length_b   1.000
_cell.length_c   1.000
_cell.angle_alpha   90.00
_cell.angle_beta   90.00
_cell.angle_gamma   90.00
#
_symmetry.space_group_name_H-M   'P 1'
#
loop_
_entity.id
_entity.type
_entity.pdbx_description
1 polymer ?
#
loop_
_entity_poly.entity_id
_entity_poly.type
_entity_poly.pdbx_seq_one_letter_code
_entity_poly.pdbx_strand_id
1 'polypeptide(L)'
;MAIAKRLAEDGFTVAFHSKSSVLVGQLLAEAYPGASYFQADLSDQSQSRDLIAKVLSHHDRLDVLVNNAGISATIPHTSLKEATPEIWRNLYEVNVIAPWTLIAEAENALRQSSSLECPGCILNISSHAGIRPKGASIPYSASKAALNQLTKLLALSLAPLIRVNAIAPGLVETPMSKNWTAAQRLWEERSPMGRGAQPEEIAQVASMLVASHYLTGEILIADGGLNLT
;
A
#
# COMPACT_ATOMS: atom_id res chain seq x y z
N MET A 1 -5.70 -7.14 -2.94
CA MET A 1 -6.57 -8.31 -2.65
C MET A 1 -5.82 -9.36 -1.82
N ALA A 2 -4.68 -9.92 -2.24
CA ALA A 2 -3.95 -10.96 -1.50
C ALA A 2 -3.63 -10.58 -0.04
N ILE A 3 -3.13 -9.36 0.22
CA ILE A 3 -2.86 -8.88 1.58
C ILE A 3 -4.11 -8.95 2.47
N ALA A 4 -5.26 -8.46 1.98
CA ALA A 4 -6.49 -8.43 2.77
C ALA A 4 -7.02 -9.85 3.06
N LYS A 5 -6.92 -10.78 2.09
CA LYS A 5 -7.24 -12.20 2.31
C LYS A 5 -6.35 -12.82 3.37
N ARG A 6 -5.02 -12.59 3.26
CA ARG A 6 -4.05 -13.12 4.22
C ARG A 6 -4.32 -12.60 5.64
N LEU A 7 -4.60 -11.31 5.82
CA LEU A 7 -4.93 -10.77 7.13
C LEU A 7 -6.25 -11.34 7.68
N ALA A 8 -7.25 -11.62 6.83
CA ALA A 8 -8.45 -12.33 7.25
C ALA A 8 -8.15 -13.77 7.72
N GLU A 9 -7.28 -14.49 7.01
CA GLU A 9 -6.79 -15.82 7.40
C GLU A 9 -5.96 -15.78 8.69
N ASP A 10 -5.25 -14.68 8.95
CA ASP A 10 -4.51 -14.44 10.21
C ASP A 10 -5.44 -14.04 11.38
N GLY A 11 -6.78 -13.95 11.15
CA GLY A 11 -7.78 -13.71 12.18
C GLY A 11 -8.24 -12.26 12.32
N PHE A 12 -7.84 -11.36 11.43
CA PHE A 12 -8.35 -9.99 11.42
C PHE A 12 -9.74 -9.90 10.79
N THR A 13 -10.62 -9.09 11.37
CA THR A 13 -11.84 -8.63 10.72
C THR A 13 -11.47 -7.54 9.70
N VAL A 14 -11.75 -7.77 8.41
CA VAL A 14 -11.24 -6.93 7.32
C VAL A 14 -12.32 -6.05 6.72
N ALA A 15 -12.08 -4.74 6.69
CA ALA A 15 -12.81 -3.78 5.89
C ALA A 15 -12.16 -3.69 4.49
N PHE A 16 -12.76 -4.32 3.48
CA PHE A 16 -12.28 -4.28 2.09
C PHE A 16 -12.68 -2.95 1.44
N HIS A 17 -11.77 -2.39 0.66
CA HIS A 17 -12.01 -1.16 -0.08
C HIS A 17 -11.59 -1.30 -1.55
N SER A 18 -12.37 -0.68 -2.46
CA SER A 18 -11.96 -0.42 -3.84
C SER A 18 -12.69 0.78 -4.43
N LYS A 19 -12.11 1.38 -5.50
CA LYS A 19 -12.77 2.44 -6.26
C LYS A 19 -13.92 1.91 -7.12
N SER A 20 -13.73 0.79 -7.84
CA SER A 20 -14.65 0.34 -8.88
C SER A 20 -14.98 -1.16 -8.87
N SER A 21 -14.22 -1.98 -8.13
CA SER A 21 -14.43 -3.44 -8.10
C SER A 21 -15.49 -3.86 -7.07
N VAL A 22 -16.69 -3.25 -7.15
CA VAL A 22 -17.76 -3.38 -6.14
C VAL A 22 -18.16 -4.83 -5.91
N LEU A 23 -18.57 -5.53 -6.96
CA LEU A 23 -19.01 -6.94 -6.87
C LEU A 23 -17.94 -7.85 -6.26
N VAL A 24 -16.68 -7.69 -6.69
CA VAL A 24 -15.57 -8.47 -6.14
C VAL A 24 -15.33 -8.14 -4.67
N GLY A 25 -15.44 -6.87 -4.29
CA GLY A 25 -15.30 -6.43 -2.91
C GLY A 25 -16.40 -6.99 -2.00
N GLN A 26 -17.65 -6.98 -2.47
CA GLN A 26 -18.79 -7.56 -1.75
C GLN A 26 -18.65 -9.07 -1.57
N LEU A 27 -18.33 -9.81 -2.64
CA LEU A 27 -18.08 -11.25 -2.56
C LEU A 27 -16.95 -11.60 -1.60
N LEU A 28 -15.91 -10.76 -1.52
CA LEU A 28 -14.84 -10.96 -0.54
C LEU A 28 -15.32 -10.71 0.90
N ALA A 29 -16.12 -9.68 1.13
CA ALA A 29 -16.70 -9.43 2.43
C ALA A 29 -17.62 -10.57 2.89
N GLU A 30 -18.42 -11.13 1.99
CA GLU A 30 -19.28 -12.30 2.27
C GLU A 30 -18.48 -13.58 2.58
N ALA A 31 -17.26 -13.71 2.03
CA ALA A 31 -16.44 -14.91 2.20
C ALA A 31 -15.71 -14.98 3.55
N TYR A 32 -15.62 -13.89 4.32
CA TYR A 32 -14.91 -13.84 5.58
C TYR A 32 -15.82 -13.34 6.71
N PRO A 33 -15.88 -14.05 7.87
CA PRO A 33 -16.75 -13.66 8.99
C PRO A 33 -16.48 -12.24 9.50
N GLY A 34 -17.53 -11.44 9.63
CA GLY A 34 -17.48 -10.06 10.13
C GLY A 34 -16.86 -9.04 9.18
N ALA A 35 -16.37 -9.47 8.02
CA ALA A 35 -15.78 -8.54 7.05
C ALA A 35 -16.84 -7.66 6.39
N SER A 36 -16.41 -6.50 5.89
CA SER A 36 -17.26 -5.52 5.23
C SER A 36 -16.60 -4.97 3.97
N TYR A 37 -17.39 -4.33 3.11
CA TYR A 37 -16.89 -3.68 1.91
C TYR A 37 -17.35 -2.23 1.84
N PHE A 38 -16.41 -1.34 1.52
CA PHE A 38 -16.65 0.09 1.34
C PHE A 38 -16.12 0.55 -0.02
N GLN A 39 -16.94 1.27 -0.75
CA GLN A 39 -16.53 1.91 -2.00
C GLN A 39 -16.11 3.36 -1.74
N ALA A 40 -14.94 3.76 -2.26
CA ALA A 40 -14.51 5.15 -2.29
C ALA A 40 -13.51 5.39 -3.44
N ASP A 41 -13.54 6.58 -4.02
CA ASP A 41 -12.49 7.06 -4.91
C ASP A 41 -11.47 7.87 -4.11
N LEU A 42 -10.28 7.33 -3.90
CA LEU A 42 -9.23 7.98 -3.12
C LEU A 42 -8.60 9.20 -3.83
N SER A 43 -8.93 9.47 -5.09
CA SER A 43 -8.61 10.75 -5.74
C SER A 43 -9.55 11.88 -5.31
N ASP A 44 -10.64 11.56 -4.60
CA ASP A 44 -11.57 12.50 -4.00
C ASP A 44 -11.30 12.57 -2.49
N GLN A 45 -10.84 13.72 -2.03
CA GLN A 45 -10.48 13.92 -0.62
C GLN A 45 -11.67 13.78 0.34
N SER A 46 -12.89 14.13 -0.09
CA SER A 46 -14.08 13.95 0.75
C SER A 46 -14.38 12.47 0.97
N GLN A 47 -14.33 11.68 -0.10
CA GLN A 47 -14.53 10.23 -0.02
C GLN A 47 -13.43 9.53 0.80
N SER A 48 -12.18 10.02 0.71
CA SER A 48 -11.07 9.48 1.52
C SER A 48 -11.31 9.70 3.02
N ARG A 49 -11.79 10.88 3.43
CA ARG A 49 -12.16 11.16 4.83
C ARG A 49 -13.34 10.32 5.28
N ASP A 50 -14.41 10.32 4.50
CA ASP A 50 -15.64 9.59 4.80
C ASP A 50 -15.42 8.07 4.91
N LEU A 51 -14.42 7.53 4.21
CA LEU A 51 -14.13 6.11 4.25
C LEU A 51 -13.79 5.63 5.66
N ILE A 52 -12.92 6.33 6.37
CA ILE A 52 -12.54 5.97 7.75
C ILE A 52 -13.74 6.10 8.68
N ALA A 53 -14.51 7.18 8.57
CA ALA A 53 -15.73 7.36 9.37
C ALA A 53 -16.74 6.23 9.16
N LYS A 54 -16.95 5.78 7.92
CA LYS A 54 -17.83 4.66 7.59
C LYS A 54 -17.31 3.33 8.16
N VAL A 55 -16.02 3.08 8.09
CA VAL A 55 -15.40 1.88 8.69
C VAL A 55 -15.61 1.88 10.19
N LEU A 56 -15.33 3.00 10.86
CA LEU A 56 -15.47 3.11 12.32
C LEU A 56 -16.93 3.03 12.76
N SER A 57 -17.88 3.56 12.00
CA SER A 57 -19.31 3.42 12.33
C SER A 57 -19.84 1.98 12.22
N HIS A 58 -19.11 1.12 11.51
CA HIS A 58 -19.48 -0.29 11.31
C HIS A 58 -18.75 -1.24 12.26
N HIS A 59 -17.47 -0.95 12.58
CA HIS A 59 -16.59 -1.85 13.33
C HIS A 59 -16.18 -1.35 14.73
N ASP A 60 -16.49 -0.10 15.07
CA ASP A 60 -16.16 0.56 16.34
C ASP A 60 -14.67 0.64 16.71
N ARG A 61 -13.77 0.04 15.90
CA ARG A 61 -12.33 0.02 16.14
C ARG A 61 -11.53 -0.09 14.86
N LEU A 62 -10.25 0.30 14.95
CA LEU A 62 -9.26 0.09 13.89
C LEU A 62 -7.90 -0.21 14.51
N ASP A 63 -7.31 -1.36 14.17
CA ASP A 63 -6.00 -1.81 14.69
C ASP A 63 -4.91 -1.71 13.63
N VAL A 64 -5.29 -1.91 12.36
CA VAL A 64 -4.36 -1.94 11.22
C VAL A 64 -4.94 -1.15 10.04
N LEU A 65 -4.16 -0.22 9.51
CA LEU A 65 -4.47 0.48 8.26
C LEU A 65 -3.46 0.07 7.18
N VAL A 66 -3.95 -0.53 6.07
CA VAL A 66 -3.11 -0.89 4.93
C VAL A 66 -3.39 0.04 3.75
N ASN A 67 -2.47 0.95 3.46
CA ASN A 67 -2.51 1.82 2.28
C ASN A 67 -1.94 1.08 1.06
N ASN A 68 -2.78 0.26 0.42
CA ASN A 68 -2.41 -0.54 -0.75
C ASN A 68 -2.87 0.09 -2.08
N ALA A 69 -3.93 0.89 -2.08
CA ALA A 69 -4.40 1.55 -3.28
C ALA A 69 -3.30 2.45 -3.89
N GLY A 70 -3.17 2.40 -5.19
CA GLY A 70 -2.18 3.21 -5.90
C GLY A 70 -2.39 3.14 -7.39
N ILE A 71 -1.92 4.16 -8.09
CA ILE A 71 -1.96 4.26 -9.55
C ILE A 71 -0.55 4.42 -10.10
N SER A 72 -0.38 4.08 -11.37
CA SER A 72 0.87 4.23 -12.11
C SER A 72 0.60 4.88 -13.47
N ALA A 73 1.61 5.51 -14.02
CA ALA A 73 1.63 5.99 -15.40
C ALA A 73 2.94 5.51 -16.04
N THR A 74 2.84 4.84 -17.17
CA THR A 74 4.03 4.37 -17.91
C THR A 74 4.47 5.43 -18.91
N ILE A 75 5.58 6.12 -18.59
CA ILE A 75 6.16 7.19 -19.42
C ILE A 75 7.67 6.97 -19.46
N PRO A 76 8.30 6.88 -20.64
CA PRO A 76 9.75 6.77 -20.75
C PRO A 76 10.45 7.92 -20.00
N HIS A 77 11.50 7.63 -19.24
CA HIS A 77 12.18 8.66 -18.44
C HIS A 77 12.84 9.75 -19.31
N THR A 78 13.05 9.47 -20.59
CA THR A 78 13.55 10.46 -21.60
C THR A 78 12.46 11.37 -22.16
N SER A 79 11.16 11.02 -21.97
CA SER A 79 10.01 11.78 -22.51
C SER A 79 9.48 12.77 -21.47
N LEU A 80 10.32 13.75 -21.05
CA LEU A 80 9.97 14.67 -19.96
C LEU A 80 8.67 15.45 -20.20
N LYS A 81 8.39 15.83 -21.45
CA LYS A 81 7.18 16.61 -21.81
C LYS A 81 5.89 15.80 -21.68
N GLU A 82 5.96 14.46 -21.78
CA GLU A 82 4.80 13.58 -21.61
C GLU A 82 4.38 13.45 -20.13
N ALA A 83 5.31 13.70 -19.21
CA ALA A 83 5.04 13.72 -17.77
C ALA A 83 4.43 15.07 -17.37
N THR A 84 3.20 15.35 -17.81
CA THR A 84 2.53 16.64 -17.61
C THR A 84 2.22 16.90 -16.12
N PRO A 85 2.05 18.18 -15.72
CA PRO A 85 1.65 18.53 -14.35
C PRO A 85 0.38 17.83 -13.86
N GLU A 86 -0.56 17.51 -14.75
CA GLU A 86 -1.80 16.79 -14.42
C GLU A 86 -1.50 15.36 -13.99
N ILE A 87 -0.59 14.67 -14.71
CA ILE A 87 -0.13 13.31 -14.35
C ILE A 87 0.56 13.34 -12.99
N TRP A 88 1.43 14.34 -12.74
CA TRP A 88 2.07 14.53 -11.44
C TRP A 88 1.02 14.70 -10.33
N ARG A 89 0.07 15.60 -10.47
CA ARG A 89 -0.98 15.85 -9.47
C ARG A 89 -1.80 14.60 -9.18
N ASN A 90 -2.23 13.89 -10.23
CA ASN A 90 -3.04 12.69 -10.06
C ASN A 90 -2.28 11.57 -9.33
N LEU A 91 -1.00 11.34 -9.69
CA LEU A 91 -0.15 10.36 -9.00
C LEU A 91 0.09 10.73 -7.54
N TYR A 92 0.35 12.00 -7.24
CA TYR A 92 0.54 12.45 -5.86
C TYR A 92 -0.76 12.38 -5.07
N GLU A 93 -1.89 12.75 -5.65
CA GLU A 93 -3.20 12.67 -4.99
C GLU A 93 -3.48 11.26 -4.47
N VAL A 94 -3.35 10.25 -5.33
CA VAL A 94 -3.67 8.87 -4.95
C VAL A 94 -2.55 8.19 -4.16
N ASN A 95 -1.28 8.41 -4.53
CA ASN A 95 -0.15 7.65 -3.95
C ASN A 95 0.43 8.27 -2.68
N VAL A 96 0.15 9.55 -2.38
CA VAL A 96 0.74 10.28 -1.26
C VAL A 96 -0.33 10.96 -0.40
N ILE A 97 -1.18 11.80 -1.01
CA ILE A 97 -2.16 12.61 -0.28
C ILE A 97 -3.27 11.73 0.30
N ALA A 98 -3.80 10.80 -0.47
CA ALA A 98 -4.81 9.87 0.02
C ALA A 98 -4.30 9.00 1.21
N PRO A 99 -3.12 8.35 1.16
CA PRO A 99 -2.53 7.70 2.34
C PRO A 99 -2.40 8.63 3.55
N TRP A 100 -1.92 9.86 3.35
CA TRP A 100 -1.86 10.86 4.41
C TRP A 100 -3.22 11.15 5.02
N THR A 101 -4.24 11.41 4.20
CA THR A 101 -5.61 11.69 4.64
C THR A 101 -6.18 10.53 5.44
N LEU A 102 -6.06 9.29 4.92
CA LEU A 102 -6.54 8.09 5.62
C LEU A 102 -5.84 7.90 6.98
N ILE A 103 -4.53 8.17 7.05
CA ILE A 103 -3.76 8.07 8.30
C ILE A 103 -4.22 9.14 9.30
N ALA A 104 -4.39 10.39 8.86
CA ALA A 104 -4.83 11.48 9.72
C ALA A 104 -6.23 11.23 10.30
N GLU A 105 -7.15 10.73 9.51
CA GLU A 105 -8.51 10.38 9.96
C GLU A 105 -8.53 9.12 10.85
N ALA A 106 -7.61 8.18 10.63
CA ALA A 106 -7.53 6.93 11.39
C ALA A 106 -6.76 7.05 12.72
N GLU A 107 -5.93 8.09 12.90
CA GLU A 107 -4.98 8.20 14.01
C GLU A 107 -5.63 7.98 15.39
N ASN A 108 -6.74 8.66 15.67
CA ASN A 108 -7.41 8.56 16.96
C ASN A 108 -7.92 7.15 17.24
N ALA A 109 -8.53 6.49 16.27
CA ALA A 109 -9.04 5.13 16.41
C ALA A 109 -7.89 4.12 16.61
N LEU A 110 -6.81 4.26 15.84
CA LEU A 110 -5.61 3.44 16.00
C LEU A 110 -5.00 3.60 17.40
N ARG A 111 -4.93 4.81 17.94
CA ARG A 111 -4.43 5.05 19.31
C ARG A 111 -5.34 4.45 20.37
N GLN A 112 -6.65 4.55 20.21
CA GLN A 112 -7.64 4.00 21.17
C GLN A 112 -7.62 2.48 21.24
N SER A 113 -7.33 1.80 20.11
CA SER A 113 -7.25 0.33 20.07
C SER A 113 -5.87 -0.23 20.43
N SER A 114 -4.86 0.64 20.66
CA SER A 114 -3.47 0.26 20.88
C SER A 114 -3.07 0.24 22.35
N SER A 115 -2.03 -0.55 22.65
CA SER A 115 -1.26 -0.50 23.90
C SER A 115 0.24 -0.56 23.60
N LEU A 116 1.08 -0.45 24.63
CA LEU A 116 2.54 -0.60 24.46
C LEU A 116 2.94 -2.02 24.07
N GLU A 117 2.18 -3.03 24.53
CA GLU A 117 2.41 -4.45 24.20
C GLU A 117 1.85 -4.82 22.81
N CYS A 118 0.79 -4.12 22.40
CA CYS A 118 0.11 -4.37 21.12
C CYS A 118 -0.13 -3.03 20.40
N PRO A 119 0.90 -2.43 19.81
CA PRO A 119 0.77 -1.17 19.10
C PRO A 119 0.00 -1.33 17.80
N GLY A 120 -0.79 -0.33 17.43
CA GLY A 120 -1.45 -0.24 16.13
C GLY A 120 -0.45 -0.27 14.97
N CYS A 121 -0.93 -0.56 13.77
CA CYS A 121 -0.05 -0.70 12.61
C CYS A 121 -0.58 0.06 11.39
N ILE A 122 0.29 0.85 10.78
CA ILE A 122 0.10 1.42 9.45
C ILE A 122 1.09 0.76 8.50
N LEU A 123 0.58 0.17 7.42
CA LEU A 123 1.39 -0.46 6.38
C LEU A 123 1.16 0.23 5.03
N ASN A 124 2.19 0.85 4.50
CA ASN A 124 2.16 1.50 3.20
C ASN A 124 2.72 0.57 2.11
N ILE A 125 2.01 0.40 0.99
CA ILE A 125 2.54 -0.32 -0.16
C ILE A 125 3.20 0.68 -1.11
N SER A 126 4.52 0.74 -1.00
CA SER A 126 5.39 1.56 -1.82
C SER A 126 5.77 0.87 -3.13
N SER A 127 7.01 1.01 -3.56
CA SER A 127 7.58 0.34 -4.73
C SER A 127 9.11 0.40 -4.68
N HIS A 128 9.77 -0.60 -5.27
CA HIS A 128 11.19 -0.55 -5.61
C HIS A 128 11.56 0.75 -6.39
N ALA A 129 10.63 1.27 -7.21
CA ALA A 129 10.80 2.52 -7.94
C ALA A 129 10.96 3.76 -7.03
N GLY A 130 10.49 3.70 -5.78
CA GLY A 130 10.70 4.76 -4.78
C GLY A 130 12.06 4.70 -4.09
N ILE A 131 12.90 3.70 -4.42
CA ILE A 131 14.22 3.48 -3.82
C ILE A 131 15.31 3.65 -4.88
N ARG A 132 15.15 3.00 -6.04
CA ARG A 132 16.09 3.11 -7.17
C ARG A 132 15.56 4.06 -8.23
N PRO A 133 16.44 4.76 -8.99
CA PRO A 133 16.05 5.70 -10.03
C PRO A 133 15.57 4.95 -11.30
N LYS A 134 14.58 4.10 -11.16
CA LYS A 134 13.91 3.31 -12.18
C LYS A 134 12.41 3.25 -11.87
N GLY A 135 11.63 2.69 -12.77
CA GLY A 135 10.17 2.53 -12.58
C GLY A 135 9.38 2.95 -13.81
N ALA A 136 8.07 2.92 -13.70
CA ALA A 136 7.15 3.17 -14.80
C ALA A 136 7.24 4.61 -15.35
N SER A 137 7.54 5.59 -14.49
CA SER A 137 7.77 6.98 -14.87
C SER A 137 8.48 7.74 -13.75
N ILE A 138 9.05 8.91 -14.04
CA ILE A 138 9.64 9.81 -13.06
C ILE A 138 8.62 10.24 -11.99
N PRO A 139 7.41 10.75 -12.34
CA PRO A 139 6.43 11.14 -11.32
C PRO A 139 5.93 9.99 -10.46
N TYR A 140 5.79 8.78 -11.00
CA TYR A 140 5.46 7.59 -10.21
C TYR A 140 6.56 7.29 -9.18
N SER A 141 7.81 7.22 -9.63
CA SER A 141 8.96 6.94 -8.75
C SER A 141 9.09 7.99 -7.65
N ALA A 142 8.92 9.28 -7.99
CA ALA A 142 8.93 10.38 -7.05
C ALA A 142 7.79 10.27 -6.02
N SER A 143 6.57 9.89 -6.43
CA SER A 143 5.45 9.69 -5.51
C SER A 143 5.71 8.56 -4.51
N LYS A 144 6.33 7.46 -4.96
CA LYS A 144 6.68 6.33 -4.08
C LYS A 144 7.86 6.65 -3.15
N ALA A 145 8.82 7.46 -3.59
CA ALA A 145 9.86 8.00 -2.72
C ALA A 145 9.29 8.94 -1.65
N ALA A 146 8.31 9.78 -2.00
CA ALA A 146 7.60 10.62 -1.03
C ALA A 146 6.85 9.77 0.00
N LEU A 147 6.18 8.68 -0.41
CA LEU A 147 5.52 7.75 0.52
C LEU A 147 6.51 7.04 1.45
N ASN A 148 7.71 6.70 0.97
CA ASN A 148 8.78 6.15 1.81
C ASN A 148 9.24 7.15 2.88
N GLN A 149 9.42 8.41 2.52
CA GLN A 149 9.79 9.44 3.50
C GLN A 149 8.65 9.73 4.48
N LEU A 150 7.40 9.77 4.01
CA LEU A 150 6.22 9.91 4.85
C LEU A 150 6.13 8.78 5.89
N THR A 151 6.40 7.54 5.49
CA THR A 151 6.45 6.37 6.38
C THR A 151 7.42 6.60 7.55
N LYS A 152 8.63 7.07 7.29
CA LYS A 152 9.65 7.34 8.32
C LYS A 152 9.27 8.47 9.27
N LEU A 153 8.75 9.57 8.72
CA LEU A 153 8.30 10.72 9.53
C LEU A 153 7.14 10.34 10.45
N LEU A 154 6.17 9.58 9.93
CA LEU A 154 5.04 9.11 10.72
C LEU A 154 5.46 8.07 11.78
N ALA A 155 6.42 7.21 11.48
CA ALA A 155 6.97 6.28 12.47
C ALA A 155 7.54 7.00 13.69
N LEU A 156 8.25 8.13 13.49
CA LEU A 156 8.74 8.97 14.58
C LEU A 156 7.60 9.67 15.34
N SER A 157 6.61 10.18 14.61
CA SER A 157 5.55 11.02 15.19
C SER A 157 4.49 10.22 15.95
N LEU A 158 4.23 8.97 15.55
CA LEU A 158 3.11 8.16 16.07
C LEU A 158 3.56 7.12 17.11
N ALA A 159 4.87 6.86 17.22
CA ALA A 159 5.40 5.99 18.26
C ALA A 159 5.11 6.55 19.67
N PRO A 160 5.03 5.69 20.72
CA PRO A 160 5.18 4.23 20.65
C PRO A 160 3.88 3.47 20.35
N LEU A 161 2.72 4.14 20.28
CA LEU A 161 1.41 3.50 20.19
C LEU A 161 1.06 3.02 18.78
N ILE A 162 1.64 3.62 17.73
CA ILE A 162 1.37 3.24 16.34
C ILE A 162 2.69 3.06 15.61
N ARG A 163 2.88 1.90 14.99
CA ARG A 163 4.00 1.58 14.11
C ARG A 163 3.65 1.90 12.66
N VAL A 164 4.61 2.42 11.92
CA VAL A 164 4.42 2.74 10.50
C VAL A 164 5.56 2.14 9.71
N ASN A 165 5.25 1.24 8.77
CA ASN A 165 6.23 0.59 7.90
C ASN A 165 5.74 0.62 6.45
N ALA A 166 6.64 0.33 5.53
CA ALA A 166 6.29 0.13 4.13
C ALA A 166 6.90 -1.15 3.55
N ILE A 167 6.21 -1.73 2.58
CA ILE A 167 6.80 -2.70 1.67
C ILE A 167 7.10 -1.97 0.36
N ALA A 168 8.27 -2.20 -0.21
CA ALA A 168 8.68 -1.72 -1.52
C ALA A 168 8.81 -2.92 -2.49
N PRO A 169 7.71 -3.39 -3.09
CA PRO A 169 7.75 -4.52 -4.01
C PRO A 169 8.52 -4.18 -5.30
N GLY A 170 9.13 -5.18 -5.87
CA GLY A 170 9.52 -5.18 -7.27
C GLY A 170 8.35 -5.39 -8.22
N LEU A 171 8.57 -6.14 -9.29
CA LEU A 171 7.48 -6.60 -10.15
C LEU A 171 6.63 -7.62 -9.40
N VAL A 172 5.33 -7.37 -9.34
CA VAL A 172 4.34 -8.31 -8.79
C VAL A 172 3.41 -8.75 -9.92
N GLU A 173 3.18 -10.02 -10.07
CA GLU A 173 2.33 -10.60 -11.11
C GLU A 173 0.85 -10.35 -10.80
N THR A 174 0.31 -9.30 -11.38
CA THR A 174 -1.08 -8.84 -11.19
C THR A 174 -1.72 -8.53 -12.54
N PRO A 175 -3.04 -8.36 -12.61
CA PRO A 175 -3.69 -7.86 -13.83
C PRO A 175 -3.11 -6.54 -14.33
N MET A 176 -2.63 -5.67 -13.43
CA MET A 176 -2.00 -4.39 -13.78
C MET A 176 -0.67 -4.59 -14.53
N SER A 177 0.15 -5.56 -14.12
CA SER A 177 1.48 -5.82 -14.69
C SER A 177 1.49 -6.82 -15.84
N LYS A 178 0.34 -7.41 -16.18
CA LYS A 178 0.22 -8.49 -17.19
C LYS A 178 0.84 -8.13 -18.54
N ASN A 179 0.73 -6.86 -18.94
CA ASN A 179 1.22 -6.38 -20.24
C ASN A 179 2.58 -5.65 -20.15
N TRP A 180 3.26 -5.69 -19.00
CA TRP A 180 4.55 -5.03 -18.80
C TRP A 180 5.71 -5.94 -19.21
N THR A 181 5.71 -6.38 -20.47
CA THR A 181 6.67 -7.37 -21.02
C THR A 181 8.13 -6.99 -20.83
N ALA A 182 8.47 -5.70 -20.96
CA ALA A 182 9.83 -5.20 -20.73
C ALA A 182 10.23 -5.34 -19.25
N ALA A 183 9.32 -5.09 -18.31
CA ALA A 183 9.58 -5.30 -16.90
C ALA A 183 9.71 -6.79 -16.58
N GLN A 184 8.85 -7.65 -17.13
CA GLN A 184 8.94 -9.10 -16.95
C GLN A 184 10.31 -9.63 -17.38
N ARG A 185 10.76 -9.30 -18.59
CA ARG A 185 12.11 -9.67 -19.08
C ARG A 185 13.23 -9.15 -18.18
N LEU A 186 13.11 -7.91 -17.69
CA LEU A 186 14.12 -7.35 -16.79
C LEU A 186 14.25 -8.17 -15.50
N TRP A 187 13.11 -8.61 -14.92
CA TRP A 187 13.12 -9.46 -13.72
C TRP A 187 13.61 -10.86 -14.00
N GLU A 188 13.23 -11.47 -15.13
CA GLU A 188 13.73 -12.79 -15.58
C GLU A 188 15.25 -12.78 -15.78
N GLU A 189 15.79 -11.73 -16.38
CA GLU A 189 17.22 -11.66 -16.76
C GLU A 189 18.13 -11.18 -15.62
N ARG A 190 17.64 -10.29 -14.74
CA ARG A 190 18.48 -9.55 -13.80
C ARG A 190 18.16 -9.78 -12.33
N SER A 191 16.94 -10.17 -11.99
CA SER A 191 16.62 -10.49 -10.60
C SER A 191 17.28 -11.81 -10.21
N PRO A 192 17.98 -11.90 -9.06
CA PRO A 192 18.49 -13.18 -8.55
C PRO A 192 17.43 -14.28 -8.44
N MET A 193 16.19 -13.93 -8.16
CA MET A 193 15.07 -14.90 -8.13
C MET A 193 14.53 -15.25 -9.52
N GLY A 194 14.94 -14.58 -10.60
CA GLY A 194 14.62 -14.87 -11.98
C GLY A 194 13.14 -14.69 -12.36
N ARG A 195 12.33 -13.97 -11.57
CA ARG A 195 10.91 -13.78 -11.81
C ARG A 195 10.33 -12.61 -11.02
N GLY A 196 9.13 -12.16 -11.37
CA GLY A 196 8.31 -11.33 -10.51
C GLY A 196 7.79 -12.09 -9.28
N ALA A 197 7.34 -11.36 -8.27
CA ALA A 197 6.70 -11.93 -7.10
C ALA A 197 5.23 -12.28 -7.38
N GLN A 198 4.73 -13.35 -6.76
CA GLN A 198 3.30 -13.58 -6.68
C GLN A 198 2.66 -12.65 -5.63
N PRO A 199 1.41 -12.21 -5.80
CA PRO A 199 0.72 -11.37 -4.83
C PRO A 199 0.72 -11.94 -3.40
N GLU A 200 0.66 -13.25 -3.26
CA GLU A 200 0.68 -13.99 -2.00
C GLU A 200 2.03 -13.87 -1.27
N GLU A 201 3.15 -13.77 -2.00
CA GLU A 201 4.46 -13.54 -1.42
C GLU A 201 4.56 -12.15 -0.78
N ILE A 202 3.97 -11.14 -1.40
CA ILE A 202 3.87 -9.79 -0.80
C ILE A 202 2.91 -9.79 0.39
N ALA A 203 1.85 -10.59 0.35
CA ALA A 203 0.92 -10.74 1.46
C ALA A 203 1.57 -11.40 2.69
N GLN A 204 2.48 -12.37 2.51
CA GLN A 204 3.28 -12.95 3.60
C GLN A 204 4.15 -11.90 4.29
N VAL A 205 4.81 -11.03 3.50
CA VAL A 205 5.61 -9.91 4.04
C VAL A 205 4.73 -8.93 4.81
N ALA A 206 3.54 -8.61 4.30
CA ALA A 206 2.58 -7.74 4.97
C ALA A 206 2.13 -8.32 6.31
N SER A 207 1.76 -9.60 6.35
CA SER A 207 1.40 -10.34 7.58
C SER A 207 2.52 -10.28 8.62
N MET A 208 3.77 -10.53 8.21
CA MET A 208 4.94 -10.46 9.09
C MET A 208 5.13 -9.06 9.67
N LEU A 209 5.03 -7.99 8.87
CA LEU A 209 5.17 -6.61 9.36
C LEU A 209 4.03 -6.19 10.29
N VAL A 210 2.81 -6.67 10.04
CA VAL A 210 1.66 -6.43 10.94
C VAL A 210 1.88 -7.13 12.27
N ALA A 211 2.35 -8.38 12.27
CA ALA A 211 2.58 -9.15 13.48
C ALA A 211 3.83 -8.73 14.28
N SER A 212 4.79 -8.01 13.67
CA SER A 212 6.05 -7.64 14.34
C SER A 212 5.91 -6.36 15.15
N HIS A 213 5.76 -6.45 16.46
CA HIS A 213 5.49 -5.30 17.35
C HIS A 213 6.68 -4.36 17.59
N TYR A 214 7.90 -4.69 17.13
CA TYR A 214 9.10 -3.89 17.34
C TYR A 214 9.65 -3.21 16.08
N LEU A 215 9.03 -3.45 14.89
CA LEU A 215 9.43 -2.83 13.64
C LEU A 215 8.60 -1.56 13.39
N THR A 216 9.29 -0.42 13.25
CA THR A 216 8.69 0.85 12.80
C THR A 216 9.70 1.68 12.02
N GLY A 217 9.24 2.41 11.02
CA GLY A 217 10.08 3.24 10.13
C GLY A 217 10.78 2.47 9.00
N GLU A 218 10.52 1.16 8.88
CA GLU A 218 11.17 0.31 7.90
C GLU A 218 10.53 0.41 6.51
N ILE A 219 11.39 0.38 5.49
CA ILE A 219 11.00 0.24 4.08
C ILE A 219 11.56 -1.10 3.60
N LEU A 220 10.76 -2.16 3.73
CA LEU A 220 11.19 -3.50 3.40
C LEU A 220 11.14 -3.74 1.89
N ILE A 221 12.29 -3.96 1.27
CA ILE A 221 12.39 -4.23 -0.17
C ILE A 221 12.04 -5.70 -0.41
N ALA A 222 11.08 -5.95 -1.30
CA ALA A 222 10.65 -7.28 -1.72
C ALA A 222 10.66 -7.37 -3.25
N ASP A 223 11.86 -7.46 -3.84
CA ASP A 223 12.11 -7.29 -5.27
C ASP A 223 12.84 -8.47 -5.93
N GLY A 224 12.92 -9.62 -5.26
CA GLY A 224 13.64 -10.79 -5.74
C GLY A 224 15.15 -10.57 -5.86
N GLY A 225 15.69 -9.59 -5.13
CA GLY A 225 17.11 -9.26 -5.12
C GLY A 225 17.56 -8.34 -6.27
N LEU A 226 16.65 -7.81 -7.10
CA LEU A 226 17.02 -6.89 -8.20
C LEU A 226 17.79 -5.66 -7.69
N ASN A 227 17.57 -5.26 -6.45
CA ASN A 227 18.27 -4.12 -5.86
C ASN A 227 19.77 -4.36 -5.65
N LEU A 228 20.23 -5.60 -5.73
CA LEU A 228 21.64 -5.99 -5.55
C LEU A 228 22.44 -5.98 -6.87
N THR A 229 21.76 -5.81 -8.02
CA THR A 229 22.35 -5.94 -9.36
C THR A 229 22.43 -4.63 -10.16
#